data_46ab9d35138030a5c9704560652d6186
#
_entry.id   46ab9d35138030a5c9704560652d6186
#
_cell.length_a   1.000
_cell.length_b   1.000
_cell.length_c   1.000
_cell.angle_alpha   90.00
_cell.angle_beta   90.00
_cell.angle_gamma   90.00
#
_symmetry.space_group_name_H-M   'P 1'
#
loop_
_entity.id
_entity.type
_entity.pdbx_description
1 polymer ?
#
loop_
_entity_poly.entity_id
_entity_poly.type
_entity_poly.pdbx_seq_one_letter_code
_entity_poly.pdbx_strand_id
1 'polypeptide(L)'
;RSTLFPYTTLFRSALAPDGCSRPMIFKFSTSNFPIMQYAITAKESYAGLEKILEDNVVNVLNRIDGIGNISLSGTPERYIYIDLDQSKLDAYKISVEQIGQAISANNLNLASGSIKMGKEQYQLRVQSEYVESSEINNIVVANRLGKNIFVKDLANVRDTIRDVNLDERINGQNGIRMVIMKQTGANTVAIVKKVKKMMTEDIMPGLPPDIKAQIIYDSAQTIQNSIDGLSEAVMLAFVFVALVVMFFLSRWRATLIANADRKSVV
;
A
#
# COMPACT_ATOMS: atom_id res chain seq x y z
N ARG A 1 32.73 -12.17 -19.89
CA ARG A 1 32.90 -12.79 -18.53
C ARG A 1 32.70 -11.68 -17.53
N SER A 2 31.48 -11.47 -17.06
CA SER A 2 31.16 -10.60 -15.93
C SER A 2 31.58 -11.31 -14.65
N THR A 3 32.61 -10.84 -13.99
CA THR A 3 32.95 -11.23 -12.64
C THR A 3 31.89 -10.66 -11.70
N LEU A 4 30.89 -11.47 -11.40
CA LEU A 4 29.98 -11.25 -10.29
C LEU A 4 30.82 -11.28 -9.00
N PHE A 5 31.04 -10.13 -8.41
CA PHE A 5 31.44 -10.05 -7.02
C PHE A 5 30.31 -10.61 -6.17
N PRO A 6 30.54 -11.63 -5.37
CA PRO A 6 29.51 -12.11 -4.46
C PRO A 6 29.32 -11.06 -3.36
N TYR A 7 28.30 -10.23 -3.51
CA TYR A 7 27.88 -9.24 -2.49
C TYR A 7 27.55 -9.85 -1.12
N THR A 8 27.44 -11.16 -1.05
CA THR A 8 27.14 -11.90 0.17
C THR A 8 28.28 -11.97 1.18
N THR A 9 29.53 -11.65 0.81
CA THR A 9 30.70 -11.73 1.71
C THR A 9 31.07 -10.40 2.37
N LEU A 10 30.60 -9.26 1.87
CA LEU A 10 30.97 -7.94 2.41
C LEU A 10 30.05 -7.46 3.55
N PHE A 11 28.85 -8.04 3.69
CA PHE A 11 27.92 -7.69 4.76
C PHE A 11 27.56 -8.92 5.59
N ARG A 12 28.52 -9.46 6.34
CA ARG A 12 28.19 -10.38 7.42
C ARG A 12 27.62 -9.55 8.57
N SER A 13 26.32 -9.68 8.78
CA SER A 13 25.62 -9.11 9.95
C SER A 13 26.21 -9.57 11.30
N ALA A 14 27.06 -10.61 11.27
CA ALA A 14 27.79 -11.11 12.42
C ALA A 14 29.01 -10.23 12.83
N LEU A 15 29.37 -9.23 12.03
CA LEU A 15 30.48 -8.30 12.32
C LEU A 15 29.99 -6.91 12.73
N ALA A 16 28.67 -6.68 12.78
CA ALA A 16 28.11 -5.44 13.29
C ALA A 16 28.22 -5.44 14.83
N PRO A 17 28.67 -4.32 15.45
CA PRO A 17 28.65 -4.18 16.89
C PRO A 17 27.24 -4.38 17.47
N ASP A 18 27.18 -4.88 18.72
CA ASP A 18 25.88 -5.02 19.40
C ASP A 18 25.14 -3.69 19.46
N GLY A 19 23.86 -3.72 19.08
CA GLY A 19 23.02 -2.52 19.00
C GLY A 19 22.92 -1.85 17.62
N CYS A 20 23.66 -2.31 16.61
CA CYS A 20 23.50 -1.83 15.23
C CYS A 20 22.34 -2.51 14.51
N SER A 21 21.48 -1.72 13.89
CA SER A 21 20.45 -2.23 12.98
C SER A 21 21.09 -2.81 11.72
N ARG A 22 20.47 -3.84 11.14
CA ARG A 22 20.94 -4.42 9.87
C ARG A 22 20.92 -3.36 8.78
N PRO A 23 21.99 -3.22 7.96
CA PRO A 23 21.97 -2.28 6.85
C PRO A 23 20.89 -2.66 5.84
N MET A 24 20.08 -1.69 5.46
CA MET A 24 19.08 -1.85 4.39
C MET A 24 19.61 -1.22 3.11
N ILE A 25 19.63 -2.00 2.03
CA ILE A 25 20.05 -1.53 0.71
C ILE A 25 18.80 -1.17 -0.09
N PHE A 26 18.66 0.10 -0.46
CA PHE A 26 17.58 0.57 -1.32
C PHE A 26 18.09 0.76 -2.75
N LYS A 27 17.42 0.11 -3.71
CA LYS A 27 17.64 0.37 -5.13
C LYS A 27 16.60 1.39 -5.61
N PHE A 28 17.05 2.58 -5.96
CA PHE A 28 16.18 3.56 -6.59
C PHE A 28 15.96 3.25 -8.07
N SER A 29 14.71 3.22 -8.47
CA SER A 29 14.26 3.07 -9.85
C SER A 29 13.13 4.06 -10.11
N THR A 30 12.91 4.41 -11.37
CA THR A 30 11.75 5.23 -11.76
C THR A 30 10.41 4.57 -11.43
N SER A 31 10.39 3.25 -11.23
CA SER A 31 9.23 2.50 -10.78
C SER A 31 8.88 2.73 -9.30
N ASN A 32 9.84 3.25 -8.52
CA ASN A 32 9.64 3.54 -7.09
C ASN A 32 8.94 4.89 -6.86
N PHE A 33 8.72 5.66 -7.93
CA PHE A 33 7.95 6.89 -7.82
C PHE A 33 6.45 6.59 -7.95
N PRO A 34 5.62 7.22 -7.12
CA PRO A 34 4.18 7.07 -7.21
C PRO A 34 3.67 7.60 -8.54
N ILE A 35 2.76 6.85 -9.16
CA ILE A 35 2.08 7.30 -10.37
C ILE A 35 0.80 8.07 -10.05
N MET A 36 0.23 7.81 -8.87
CA MET A 36 -0.99 8.47 -8.41
C MET A 36 -1.07 8.45 -6.89
N GLN A 37 -1.62 9.51 -6.31
CA GLN A 37 -1.89 9.59 -4.89
C GLN A 37 -3.30 10.12 -4.64
N TYR A 38 -3.98 9.48 -3.70
CA TYR A 38 -5.27 9.92 -3.20
C TYR A 38 -5.16 10.35 -1.74
N ALA A 39 -5.86 11.43 -1.43
CA ALA A 39 -6.18 11.82 -0.07
C ALA A 39 -7.58 11.31 0.26
N ILE A 40 -7.70 10.50 1.28
CA ILE A 40 -8.96 9.88 1.69
C ILE A 40 -9.29 10.38 3.10
N THR A 41 -10.49 10.92 3.26
CA THR A 41 -10.99 11.40 4.56
C THR A 41 -12.29 10.70 4.89
N ALA A 42 -12.50 10.44 6.17
CA ALA A 42 -13.74 9.92 6.71
C ALA A 42 -14.03 10.58 8.07
N LYS A 43 -15.28 10.63 8.47
CA LYS A 43 -15.69 11.14 9.79
C LYS A 43 -16.11 9.98 10.70
N GLU A 44 -17.23 9.35 10.38
CA GLU A 44 -17.82 8.29 11.18
C GLU A 44 -17.10 6.95 10.99
N SER A 45 -16.71 6.66 9.75
CA SER A 45 -16.04 5.40 9.40
C SER A 45 -14.53 5.41 9.68
N TYR A 46 -13.96 6.47 10.29
CA TYR A 46 -12.52 6.61 10.42
C TYR A 46 -11.85 5.46 11.19
N ALA A 47 -12.46 4.99 12.26
CA ALA A 47 -11.89 3.91 13.09
C ALA A 47 -11.73 2.56 12.36
N GLY A 48 -12.61 2.29 11.38
CA GLY A 48 -12.57 1.08 10.55
C GLY A 48 -12.04 1.31 9.14
N LEU A 49 -11.55 2.51 8.86
CA LEU A 49 -11.22 2.97 7.50
C LEU A 49 -10.12 2.14 6.85
N GLU A 50 -9.12 1.70 7.62
CA GLU A 50 -8.05 0.84 7.11
C GLU A 50 -8.61 -0.40 6.43
N LYS A 51 -9.41 -1.17 7.17
CA LYS A 51 -10.00 -2.42 6.67
C LYS A 51 -10.95 -2.18 5.50
N ILE A 52 -11.76 -1.13 5.56
CA ILE A 52 -12.67 -0.76 4.47
C ILE A 52 -11.87 -0.45 3.20
N LEU A 53 -10.77 0.30 3.30
CA LEU A 53 -9.93 0.64 2.16
C LEU A 53 -9.16 -0.58 1.64
N GLU A 54 -8.66 -1.43 2.53
CA GLU A 54 -7.93 -2.63 2.10
C GLU A 54 -8.84 -3.57 1.33
N ASP A 55 -10.03 -3.89 1.87
CA ASP A 55 -10.96 -4.85 1.27
C ASP A 55 -11.61 -4.31 -0.01
N ASN A 56 -12.07 -3.07 -0.01
CA ASN A 56 -12.90 -2.53 -1.11
C ASN A 56 -12.13 -1.69 -2.13
N VAL A 57 -10.93 -1.20 -1.79
CA VAL A 57 -10.15 -0.33 -2.66
C VAL A 57 -8.85 -1.00 -3.08
N VAL A 58 -7.96 -1.30 -2.13
CA VAL A 58 -6.62 -1.81 -2.41
C VAL A 58 -6.68 -3.16 -3.13
N ASN A 59 -7.45 -4.11 -2.60
CA ASN A 59 -7.61 -5.44 -3.18
C ASN A 59 -8.27 -5.43 -4.56
N VAL A 60 -9.15 -4.46 -4.82
CA VAL A 60 -9.80 -4.30 -6.13
C VAL A 60 -8.85 -3.67 -7.13
N LEU A 61 -8.15 -2.60 -6.76
CA LEU A 61 -7.20 -1.92 -7.62
C LEU A 61 -5.97 -2.76 -7.94
N ASN A 62 -5.51 -3.62 -7.01
CA ASN A 62 -4.38 -4.53 -7.24
C ASN A 62 -4.62 -5.54 -8.39
N ARG A 63 -5.87 -5.72 -8.83
CA ARG A 63 -6.22 -6.56 -9.99
C ARG A 63 -5.94 -5.88 -11.33
N ILE A 64 -5.60 -4.59 -11.34
CA ILE A 64 -5.24 -3.87 -12.56
C ILE A 64 -3.82 -4.24 -12.96
N ASP A 65 -3.66 -4.78 -14.17
CA ASP A 65 -2.35 -5.12 -14.70
C ASP A 65 -1.44 -3.89 -14.76
N GLY A 66 -0.22 -4.05 -14.28
CA GLY A 66 0.80 -3.01 -14.25
C GLY A 66 0.88 -2.21 -12.94
N ILE A 67 -0.02 -2.41 -12.00
CA ILE A 67 0.13 -1.90 -10.64
C ILE A 67 1.18 -2.75 -9.93
N GLY A 68 2.19 -2.09 -9.34
CA GLY A 68 3.28 -2.74 -8.62
C GLY A 68 3.00 -2.87 -7.13
N ASN A 69 2.54 -1.79 -6.53
CA ASN A 69 2.20 -1.72 -5.10
C ASN A 69 1.21 -0.60 -4.82
N ILE A 70 0.33 -0.83 -3.86
CA ILE A 70 -0.53 0.19 -3.28
C ILE A 70 -0.26 0.22 -1.78
N SER A 71 0.09 1.38 -1.24
CA SER A 71 0.33 1.56 0.18
C SER A 71 -0.59 2.63 0.76
N LEU A 72 -1.06 2.39 1.96
CA LEU A 72 -1.82 3.33 2.78
C LEU A 72 -0.90 3.92 3.84
N SER A 73 -1.02 5.20 4.10
CA SER A 73 -0.26 5.95 5.11
C SER A 73 -1.21 6.80 5.93
N GLY A 74 -0.99 6.88 7.24
CA GLY A 74 -1.89 7.57 8.17
C GLY A 74 -3.14 6.77 8.55
N THR A 75 -3.11 5.45 8.34
CA THR A 75 -4.22 4.58 8.74
C THR A 75 -4.33 4.49 10.26
N PRO A 76 -5.55 4.57 10.81
CA PRO A 76 -5.79 4.31 12.22
C PRO A 76 -5.70 2.81 12.49
N GLU A 77 -4.53 2.31 12.84
CA GLU A 77 -4.35 0.90 13.19
C GLU A 77 -5.01 0.58 14.52
N ARG A 78 -5.90 -0.41 14.54
CA ARG A 78 -6.52 -0.91 15.76
C ARG A 78 -5.55 -1.80 16.52
N TYR A 79 -5.31 -1.46 17.79
CA TYR A 79 -4.45 -2.23 18.68
C TYR A 79 -5.18 -2.58 19.97
N ILE A 80 -4.85 -3.75 20.52
CA ILE A 80 -5.29 -4.15 21.84
C ILE A 80 -4.12 -3.97 22.80
N TYR A 81 -4.26 -3.01 23.69
CA TYR A 81 -3.29 -2.78 24.76
C TYR A 81 -3.64 -3.61 25.98
N ILE A 82 -2.64 -4.28 26.53
CA ILE A 82 -2.76 -5.08 27.74
C ILE A 82 -1.88 -4.41 28.79
N ASP A 83 -2.50 -3.56 29.60
CA ASP A 83 -1.82 -2.81 30.65
C ASP A 83 -1.65 -3.70 31.89
N LEU A 84 -0.43 -4.17 32.12
CA LEU A 84 -0.09 -5.07 33.20
C LEU A 84 0.03 -4.33 34.54
N ASP A 85 -0.57 -4.89 35.60
CA ASP A 85 -0.45 -4.39 36.97
C ASP A 85 0.72 -5.09 37.67
N GLN A 86 1.82 -4.36 37.88
CA GLN A 86 3.03 -4.90 38.51
C GLN A 86 2.75 -5.50 39.89
N SER A 87 1.90 -4.88 40.70
CA SER A 87 1.59 -5.37 42.03
C SER A 87 0.89 -6.73 42.01
N LYS A 88 0.02 -6.94 41.03
CA LYS A 88 -0.66 -8.21 40.82
C LYS A 88 0.28 -9.27 40.26
N LEU A 89 1.17 -8.90 39.33
CA LEU A 89 2.19 -9.83 38.80
C LEU A 89 3.07 -10.37 39.92
N ASP A 90 3.54 -9.51 40.82
CA ASP A 90 4.37 -9.86 41.96
C ASP A 90 3.61 -10.75 42.97
N ALA A 91 2.33 -10.40 43.25
CA ALA A 91 1.49 -11.17 44.15
C ALA A 91 1.23 -12.61 43.64
N TYR A 92 0.98 -12.73 42.35
CA TYR A 92 0.76 -14.05 41.71
C TYR A 92 2.06 -14.71 41.26
N LYS A 93 3.22 -14.06 41.36
CA LYS A 93 4.53 -14.51 40.90
C LYS A 93 4.49 -14.98 39.43
N ILE A 94 3.90 -14.19 38.56
CA ILE A 94 3.79 -14.42 37.12
C ILE A 94 4.66 -13.42 36.40
N SER A 95 5.48 -13.90 35.43
CA SER A 95 6.30 -13.03 34.60
C SER A 95 5.53 -12.49 33.40
N VAL A 96 5.98 -11.35 32.87
CA VAL A 96 5.44 -10.74 31.64
C VAL A 96 5.54 -11.73 30.46
N GLU A 97 6.65 -12.48 30.39
CA GLU A 97 6.88 -13.48 29.33
C GLU A 97 5.85 -14.60 29.36
N GLN A 98 5.45 -15.04 30.58
CA GLN A 98 4.40 -16.09 30.72
C GLN A 98 3.06 -15.61 30.15
N ILE A 99 2.71 -14.35 30.39
CA ILE A 99 1.50 -13.76 29.80
C ILE A 99 1.60 -13.69 28.27
N GLY A 100 2.73 -13.19 27.75
CA GLY A 100 2.98 -13.14 26.32
C GLY A 100 2.89 -14.50 25.64
N GLN A 101 3.47 -15.53 26.26
CA GLN A 101 3.39 -16.91 25.78
C GLN A 101 1.98 -17.46 25.83
N ALA A 102 1.21 -17.21 26.89
CA ALA A 102 -0.16 -17.65 27.02
C ALA A 102 -1.06 -17.03 25.94
N ILE A 103 -0.90 -15.73 25.67
CA ILE A 103 -1.64 -15.02 24.62
C ILE A 103 -1.25 -15.56 23.24
N SER A 104 0.05 -15.70 22.96
CA SER A 104 0.53 -16.20 21.69
C SER A 104 0.13 -17.64 21.41
N ALA A 105 0.10 -18.48 22.43
CA ALA A 105 -0.31 -19.88 22.31
C ALA A 105 -1.79 -20.05 21.99
N ASN A 106 -2.62 -19.09 22.38
CA ASN A 106 -4.07 -19.12 22.12
C ASN A 106 -4.47 -18.32 20.85
N ASN A 107 -3.59 -17.48 20.30
CA ASN A 107 -3.83 -16.69 19.08
C ASN A 107 -3.13 -17.35 17.89
N LEU A 108 -3.61 -18.51 17.46
CA LEU A 108 -2.99 -19.31 16.39
C LEU A 108 -3.99 -19.58 15.26
N ASN A 109 -3.52 -19.33 14.04
CA ASN A 109 -4.21 -19.72 12.81
C ASN A 109 -3.40 -20.82 12.13
N LEU A 110 -3.74 -22.07 12.40
CA LEU A 110 -3.00 -23.23 11.91
C LEU A 110 -3.82 -24.01 10.89
N ALA A 111 -3.22 -24.30 9.74
CA ALA A 111 -3.71 -25.32 8.84
C ALA A 111 -3.45 -26.69 9.47
N SER A 112 -4.49 -27.29 10.08
CA SER A 112 -4.38 -28.53 10.86
C SER A 112 -4.37 -29.79 10.02
N GLY A 113 -4.22 -29.70 8.69
CA GLY A 113 -4.18 -30.83 7.78
C GLY A 113 -5.48 -31.05 7.01
N SER A 114 -5.68 -32.27 6.53
CA SER A 114 -6.88 -32.63 5.76
C SER A 114 -7.47 -33.94 6.23
N ILE A 115 -8.81 -34.03 6.25
CA ILE A 115 -9.54 -35.27 6.49
C ILE A 115 -10.11 -35.76 5.17
N LYS A 116 -9.89 -37.06 4.87
CA LYS A 116 -10.55 -37.73 3.75
C LYS A 116 -11.86 -38.37 4.23
N MET A 117 -12.96 -37.94 3.64
CA MET A 117 -14.28 -38.53 3.84
C MET A 117 -14.77 -39.12 2.52
N GLY A 118 -14.60 -40.43 2.35
CA GLY A 118 -14.91 -41.11 1.09
C GLY A 118 -13.97 -40.69 -0.04
N LYS A 119 -14.52 -40.08 -1.11
CA LYS A 119 -13.76 -39.61 -2.27
C LYS A 119 -13.35 -38.14 -2.18
N GLU A 120 -13.82 -37.43 -1.16
CA GLU A 120 -13.57 -36.00 -0.96
C GLU A 120 -12.55 -35.77 0.15
N GLN A 121 -11.71 -34.72 -0.04
CA GLN A 121 -10.71 -34.31 0.92
C GLN A 121 -11.06 -32.91 1.41
N TYR A 122 -11.33 -32.78 2.71
CA TYR A 122 -11.60 -31.51 3.37
C TYR A 122 -10.37 -31.01 4.08
N GLN A 123 -10.02 -29.76 3.85
CA GLN A 123 -8.95 -29.10 4.60
C GLN A 123 -9.49 -28.62 5.94
N LEU A 124 -8.84 -29.03 7.00
CA LEU A 124 -9.11 -28.56 8.36
C LEU A 124 -8.25 -27.32 8.63
N ARG A 125 -8.91 -26.24 9.00
CA ARG A 125 -8.27 -25.01 9.47
C ARG A 125 -8.80 -24.71 10.87
N VAL A 126 -7.90 -24.64 11.85
CA VAL A 126 -8.22 -24.16 13.19
C VAL A 126 -8.01 -22.65 13.18
N GLN A 127 -9.09 -21.91 13.27
CA GLN A 127 -9.10 -20.47 13.47
C GLN A 127 -9.28 -20.20 14.97
N SER A 128 -8.20 -19.84 15.65
CA SER A 128 -8.21 -19.43 17.07
C SER A 128 -7.72 -17.97 17.20
N GLU A 129 -7.93 -17.16 16.15
CA GLU A 129 -7.67 -15.74 16.22
C GLU A 129 -8.79 -15.05 17.01
N TYR A 130 -8.41 -14.21 17.97
CA TYR A 130 -9.36 -13.44 18.74
C TYR A 130 -9.96 -12.31 17.89
N VAL A 131 -11.28 -12.26 17.84
CA VAL A 131 -12.02 -11.22 17.10
C VAL A 131 -12.33 -10.04 18.02
N GLU A 132 -12.60 -10.33 19.30
CA GLU A 132 -12.97 -9.33 20.29
C GLU A 132 -11.94 -9.23 21.41
N SER A 133 -11.69 -8.02 21.88
CA SER A 133 -10.81 -7.75 23.03
C SER A 133 -11.31 -8.40 24.33
N SER A 134 -12.61 -8.66 24.43
CA SER A 134 -13.25 -9.35 25.55
C SER A 134 -12.77 -10.79 25.73
N GLU A 135 -12.43 -11.48 24.64
CA GLU A 135 -11.96 -12.87 24.65
C GLU A 135 -10.58 -12.97 25.31
N ILE A 136 -9.71 -11.97 25.12
CA ILE A 136 -8.38 -11.92 25.71
C ILE A 136 -8.43 -11.89 27.23
N ASN A 137 -9.44 -11.24 27.80
CA ASN A 137 -9.65 -11.19 29.24
C ASN A 137 -9.80 -12.58 29.89
N ASN A 138 -10.32 -13.55 29.13
CA ASN A 138 -10.61 -14.89 29.63
C ASN A 138 -9.52 -15.92 29.33
N ILE A 139 -8.37 -15.49 28.81
CA ILE A 139 -7.21 -16.38 28.59
C ILE A 139 -6.66 -16.79 29.97
N VAL A 140 -6.44 -18.10 30.14
CA VAL A 140 -5.79 -18.64 31.34
C VAL A 140 -4.28 -18.51 31.18
N VAL A 141 -3.66 -17.72 32.05
CA VAL A 141 -2.21 -17.51 32.08
C VAL A 141 -1.50 -18.57 32.89
N ALA A 142 -2.08 -18.97 34.03
CA ALA A 142 -1.52 -19.98 34.92
C ALA A 142 -2.63 -20.68 35.71
N ASN A 143 -2.34 -21.91 36.17
CA ASN A 143 -3.15 -22.62 37.15
C ASN A 143 -2.34 -22.80 38.44
N ARG A 144 -2.86 -22.31 39.55
CA ARG A 144 -2.22 -22.48 40.88
C ARG A 144 -3.21 -23.02 41.89
N LEU A 145 -2.83 -24.09 42.53
CA LEU A 145 -3.66 -24.76 43.56
C LEU A 145 -5.09 -25.06 43.08
N GLY A 146 -5.24 -25.43 41.79
CA GLY A 146 -6.53 -25.72 41.19
C GLY A 146 -7.37 -24.50 40.81
N LYS A 147 -6.84 -23.28 41.00
CA LYS A 147 -7.48 -22.03 40.57
C LYS A 147 -6.81 -21.48 39.31
N ASN A 148 -7.62 -21.20 38.29
CA ASN A 148 -7.16 -20.55 37.07
C ASN A 148 -6.99 -19.05 37.32
N ILE A 149 -5.87 -18.51 36.85
CA ILE A 149 -5.56 -17.08 36.84
C ILE A 149 -5.71 -16.59 35.40
N PHE A 150 -6.59 -15.63 35.20
CA PHE A 150 -6.92 -15.08 33.88
C PHE A 150 -6.16 -13.78 33.61
N VAL A 151 -6.09 -13.37 32.34
CA VAL A 151 -5.48 -12.08 31.96
C VAL A 151 -6.15 -10.91 32.68
N LYS A 152 -7.48 -10.90 32.80
CA LYS A 152 -8.26 -9.87 33.54
C LYS A 152 -7.87 -9.72 35.01
N ASP A 153 -7.33 -10.78 35.64
CA ASP A 153 -6.89 -10.73 37.03
C ASP A 153 -5.55 -10.00 37.18
N LEU A 154 -4.76 -9.89 36.10
CA LEU A 154 -3.40 -9.39 36.07
C LEU A 154 -3.26 -8.07 35.30
N ALA A 155 -4.21 -7.80 34.39
CA ALA A 155 -4.09 -6.70 33.41
C ALA A 155 -5.45 -6.06 33.14
N ASN A 156 -5.39 -4.86 32.59
CA ASN A 156 -6.53 -4.19 31.97
C ASN A 156 -6.38 -4.22 30.45
N VAL A 157 -7.34 -4.83 29.77
CA VAL A 157 -7.34 -4.94 28.29
C VAL A 157 -8.14 -3.79 27.71
N ARG A 158 -7.48 -2.97 26.89
CA ARG A 158 -8.09 -1.83 26.21
C ARG A 158 -7.99 -1.99 24.70
N ASP A 159 -9.12 -1.86 24.03
CA ASP A 159 -9.20 -1.78 22.59
C ASP A 159 -9.14 -0.30 22.19
N THR A 160 -8.13 0.08 21.44
CA THR A 160 -7.92 1.46 21.05
C THR A 160 -7.18 1.56 19.72
N ILE A 161 -7.16 2.74 19.15
CA ILE A 161 -6.36 3.04 17.97
C ILE A 161 -4.95 3.37 18.47
N ARG A 162 -3.94 2.80 17.82
CA ARG A 162 -2.54 3.11 18.09
C ARG A 162 -2.30 4.60 17.93
N ASP A 163 -1.55 5.18 18.88
CA ASP A 163 -0.99 6.51 18.68
C ASP A 163 -0.06 6.49 17.46
N VAL A 164 -0.52 7.08 16.38
CA VAL A 164 0.19 7.04 15.09
C VAL A 164 1.34 8.05 15.16
N ASN A 165 2.55 7.59 14.93
CA ASN A 165 3.71 8.48 14.79
C ASN A 165 3.65 9.35 13.51
N LEU A 166 2.69 9.08 12.63
CA LEU A 166 2.47 9.78 11.38
C LEU A 166 1.03 10.30 11.32
N ASP A 167 0.84 11.58 11.69
CA ASP A 167 -0.46 12.26 11.64
C ASP A 167 -0.62 12.91 10.26
N GLU A 168 -1.38 12.28 9.38
CA GLU A 168 -1.69 12.85 8.07
C GLU A 168 -2.97 13.67 8.13
N ARG A 169 -2.84 14.98 7.88
CA ARG A 169 -3.96 15.90 7.85
C ARG A 169 -4.24 16.42 6.46
N ILE A 170 -5.49 16.29 6.05
CA ILE A 170 -5.98 16.75 4.76
C ILE A 170 -7.00 17.86 5.04
N ASN A 171 -6.67 19.09 4.66
CA ASN A 171 -7.51 20.26 4.95
C ASN A 171 -7.89 20.41 6.45
N GLY A 172 -6.96 20.06 7.35
CA GLY A 172 -7.17 20.14 8.79
C GLY A 172 -7.93 18.97 9.42
N GLN A 173 -8.38 18.00 8.63
CA GLN A 173 -9.02 16.76 9.10
C GLN A 173 -8.05 15.58 9.00
N ASN A 174 -8.19 14.62 9.91
CA ASN A 174 -7.43 13.37 9.82
C ASN A 174 -7.79 12.65 8.52
N GLY A 175 -6.79 12.14 7.85
CA GLY A 175 -6.95 11.47 6.57
C GLY A 175 -5.90 10.41 6.33
N ILE A 176 -6.13 9.65 5.29
CA ILE A 176 -5.25 8.58 4.84
C ILE A 176 -4.74 8.96 3.45
N ARG A 177 -3.44 8.79 3.25
CA ARG A 177 -2.85 8.90 1.92
C ARG A 177 -2.69 7.51 1.31
N MET A 178 -3.35 7.29 0.18
CA MET A 178 -3.15 6.11 -0.65
C MET A 178 -2.17 6.41 -1.77
N VAL A 179 -1.10 5.66 -1.84
CA VAL A 179 -0.01 5.80 -2.82
C VAL A 179 -0.02 4.62 -3.76
N ILE A 180 -0.12 4.87 -5.06
CA ILE A 180 -0.14 3.85 -6.11
C ILE A 180 1.17 3.91 -6.88
N MET A 181 1.87 2.78 -6.95
CA MET A 181 3.11 2.58 -7.69
C MET A 181 2.88 1.60 -8.84
N LYS A 182 3.61 1.78 -9.93
CA LYS A 182 3.53 0.88 -11.08
C LYS A 182 4.64 -0.17 -11.08
N GLN A 183 4.42 -1.25 -11.82
CA GLN A 183 5.48 -2.19 -12.17
C GLN A 183 6.46 -1.56 -13.17
N THR A 184 7.70 -2.05 -13.15
CA THR A 184 8.74 -1.61 -14.11
C THR A 184 8.29 -1.88 -15.55
N GLY A 185 8.39 -0.86 -16.41
CA GLY A 185 7.99 -0.98 -17.82
C GLY A 185 6.50 -0.77 -18.10
N ALA A 186 5.64 -0.69 -17.09
CA ALA A 186 4.21 -0.51 -17.30
C ALA A 186 3.84 0.90 -17.77
N ASN A 187 2.77 1.03 -18.56
CA ASN A 187 2.29 2.29 -19.11
C ASN A 187 1.52 3.10 -18.07
N THR A 188 2.14 4.17 -17.59
CA THR A 188 1.59 5.04 -16.54
C THR A 188 0.21 5.62 -16.90
N VAL A 189 0.06 6.17 -18.11
CA VAL A 189 -1.18 6.85 -18.53
C VAL A 189 -2.34 5.85 -18.60
N ALA A 190 -2.09 4.66 -19.13
CA ALA A 190 -3.12 3.62 -19.23
C ALA A 190 -3.57 3.13 -17.85
N ILE A 191 -2.63 2.93 -16.91
CA ILE A 191 -2.94 2.50 -15.54
C ILE A 191 -3.75 3.57 -14.81
N VAL A 192 -3.29 4.83 -14.81
CA VAL A 192 -3.97 5.94 -14.14
C VAL A 192 -5.39 6.12 -14.67
N LYS A 193 -5.60 6.00 -15.99
CA LYS A 193 -6.93 6.05 -16.60
C LYS A 193 -7.85 4.95 -16.09
N LYS A 194 -7.33 3.70 -15.99
CA LYS A 194 -8.08 2.57 -15.43
C LYS A 194 -8.41 2.78 -13.96
N VAL A 195 -7.43 3.21 -13.16
CA VAL A 195 -7.61 3.50 -11.72
C VAL A 195 -8.69 4.56 -11.52
N LYS A 196 -8.63 5.69 -12.24
CA LYS A 196 -9.64 6.75 -12.15
C LYS A 196 -11.04 6.22 -12.48
N LYS A 197 -11.14 5.44 -13.56
CA LYS A 197 -12.43 4.86 -13.98
C LYS A 197 -12.98 3.95 -12.88
N MET A 198 -12.20 2.99 -12.40
CA MET A 198 -12.65 2.06 -11.35
C MET A 198 -12.96 2.77 -10.04
N MET A 199 -12.17 3.77 -9.65
CA MET A 199 -12.45 4.56 -8.45
C MET A 199 -13.80 5.26 -8.54
N THR A 200 -14.11 5.87 -9.69
CA THR A 200 -15.35 6.68 -9.86
C THR A 200 -16.58 5.82 -10.10
N GLU A 201 -16.47 4.77 -10.93
CA GLU A 201 -17.63 3.99 -11.40
C GLU A 201 -17.95 2.81 -10.47
N ASP A 202 -16.92 2.13 -9.94
CA ASP A 202 -17.10 0.87 -9.23
C ASP A 202 -16.89 1.00 -7.72
N ILE A 203 -15.84 1.72 -7.29
CA ILE A 203 -15.39 1.71 -5.89
C ILE A 203 -16.17 2.76 -5.06
N MET A 204 -16.13 4.03 -5.47
CA MET A 204 -16.75 5.11 -4.68
C MET A 204 -18.24 4.91 -4.40
N PRO A 205 -19.07 4.40 -5.33
CA PRO A 205 -20.47 4.13 -5.04
C PRO A 205 -20.72 3.03 -4.00
N GLY A 206 -19.76 2.13 -3.83
CA GLY A 206 -19.83 1.02 -2.86
C GLY A 206 -19.30 1.36 -1.46
N LEU A 207 -18.68 2.53 -1.28
CA LEU A 207 -18.14 2.98 0.00
C LEU A 207 -19.17 3.74 0.84
N PRO A 208 -19.03 3.77 2.17
CA PRO A 208 -19.83 4.65 3.03
C PRO A 208 -19.79 6.12 2.56
N PRO A 209 -20.91 6.85 2.64
CA PRO A 209 -21.04 8.19 2.06
C PRO A 209 -20.20 9.28 2.76
N ASP A 210 -19.69 8.99 3.94
CA ASP A 210 -18.78 9.88 4.68
C ASP A 210 -17.32 9.79 4.19
N ILE A 211 -16.97 8.74 3.44
CA ILE A 211 -15.65 8.56 2.86
C ILE A 211 -15.53 9.39 1.58
N LYS A 212 -14.55 10.27 1.55
CA LYS A 212 -14.22 11.10 0.40
C LYS A 212 -12.81 10.84 -0.06
N ALA A 213 -12.61 10.58 -1.36
CA ALA A 213 -11.32 10.42 -1.97
C ALA A 213 -11.05 11.56 -2.96
N GLN A 214 -9.92 12.23 -2.80
CA GLN A 214 -9.46 13.32 -3.65
C GLN A 214 -8.09 12.99 -4.24
N ILE A 215 -7.89 13.24 -5.52
CA ILE A 215 -6.58 13.08 -6.16
C ILE A 215 -5.70 14.25 -5.73
N ILE A 216 -4.53 13.96 -5.15
CA ILE A 216 -3.51 14.95 -4.80
C ILE A 216 -2.31 14.93 -5.74
N TYR A 217 -2.06 13.81 -6.40
CA TYR A 217 -1.01 13.68 -7.40
C TYR A 217 -1.44 12.76 -8.54
N ASP A 218 -1.17 13.20 -9.76
CA ASP A 218 -1.46 12.49 -10.99
C ASP A 218 -0.32 12.66 -12.00
N SER A 219 0.52 11.65 -12.12
CA SER A 219 1.63 11.68 -13.06
C SER A 219 1.19 11.60 -14.53
N ALA A 220 0.02 11.02 -14.81
CA ALA A 220 -0.48 10.91 -16.18
C ALA A 220 -0.85 12.30 -16.73
N GLN A 221 -1.38 13.18 -15.89
CA GLN A 221 -1.67 14.56 -16.28
C GLN A 221 -0.37 15.31 -16.66
N THR A 222 0.68 15.15 -15.86
CA THR A 222 1.99 15.78 -16.13
C THR A 222 2.59 15.24 -17.43
N ILE A 223 2.52 13.92 -17.64
CA ILE A 223 2.99 13.29 -18.89
C ILE A 223 2.20 13.80 -20.08
N GLN A 224 0.87 13.85 -19.99
CA GLN A 224 0.00 14.31 -21.07
C GLN A 224 0.30 15.78 -21.43
N ASN A 225 0.38 16.67 -20.44
CA ASN A 225 0.73 18.06 -20.65
C ASN A 225 2.10 18.21 -21.33
N SER A 226 3.07 17.35 -21.00
CA SER A 226 4.39 17.36 -21.65
C SER A 226 4.32 16.89 -23.10
N ILE A 227 3.52 15.88 -23.41
CA ILE A 227 3.30 15.38 -24.78
C ILE A 227 2.59 16.45 -25.62
N ASP A 228 1.55 17.08 -25.05
CA ASP A 228 0.77 18.11 -25.74
C ASP A 228 1.66 19.33 -26.04
N GLY A 229 2.47 19.79 -25.08
CA GLY A 229 3.43 20.88 -25.28
C GLY A 229 4.51 20.55 -26.32
N LEU A 230 5.02 19.30 -26.33
CA LEU A 230 5.96 18.86 -27.36
C LEU A 230 5.30 18.83 -28.74
N SER A 231 4.07 18.34 -28.83
CA SER A 231 3.31 18.29 -30.08
C SER A 231 3.06 19.67 -30.63
N GLU A 232 2.70 20.63 -29.79
CA GLU A 232 2.52 22.03 -30.15
C GLU A 232 3.82 22.66 -30.68
N ALA A 233 4.95 22.43 -29.98
CA ALA A 233 6.27 22.93 -30.39
C ALA A 233 6.69 22.35 -31.74
N VAL A 234 6.46 21.06 -31.99
CA VAL A 234 6.75 20.39 -33.27
C VAL A 234 5.88 20.95 -34.38
N MET A 235 4.59 21.16 -34.14
CA MET A 235 3.66 21.79 -35.11
C MET A 235 4.11 23.21 -35.46
N LEU A 236 4.46 24.02 -34.43
CA LEU A 236 4.92 25.39 -34.65
C LEU A 236 6.24 25.41 -35.45
N ALA A 237 7.19 24.55 -35.13
CA ALA A 237 8.45 24.41 -35.86
C ALA A 237 8.21 24.00 -37.32
N PHE A 238 7.28 23.08 -37.55
CA PHE A 238 6.91 22.68 -38.93
C PHE A 238 6.30 23.85 -39.74
N VAL A 239 5.39 24.60 -39.14
CA VAL A 239 4.80 25.80 -39.76
C VAL A 239 5.88 26.84 -40.07
N PHE A 240 6.80 27.08 -39.11
CA PHE A 240 7.89 28.04 -39.30
C PHE A 240 8.84 27.64 -40.44
N VAL A 241 9.22 26.33 -40.46
CA VAL A 241 10.06 25.83 -41.59
C VAL A 241 9.33 25.98 -42.93
N ALA A 242 8.04 25.65 -42.99
CA ALA A 242 7.25 25.83 -44.20
C ALA A 242 7.21 27.30 -44.67
N LEU A 243 7.05 28.26 -43.75
CA LEU A 243 7.06 29.68 -44.04
C LEU A 243 8.44 30.15 -44.56
N VAL A 244 9.52 29.71 -43.93
CA VAL A 244 10.90 30.03 -44.36
C VAL A 244 11.17 29.50 -45.76
N VAL A 245 10.82 28.22 -45.99
CA VAL A 245 10.99 27.62 -47.33
C VAL A 245 10.17 28.33 -48.39
N MET A 246 8.92 28.70 -48.04
CA MET A 246 8.04 29.47 -48.96
C MET A 246 8.64 30.84 -49.29
N PHE A 247 9.22 31.55 -48.28
CA PHE A 247 9.82 32.85 -48.44
C PHE A 247 11.07 32.80 -49.31
N PHE A 248 11.96 31.82 -49.11
CA PHE A 248 13.23 31.71 -49.85
C PHE A 248 13.08 31.15 -51.24
N LEU A 249 12.13 30.21 -51.49
CA LEU A 249 11.94 29.65 -52.83
C LEU A 249 11.11 30.54 -53.76
N SER A 250 10.46 31.60 -53.28
CA SER A 250 9.74 32.65 -54.06
C SER A 250 8.81 32.16 -55.18
N ARG A 251 8.48 30.87 -55.22
CA ARG A 251 7.58 30.24 -56.19
C ARG A 251 6.58 29.34 -55.49
N TRP A 252 5.41 29.82 -55.25
CA TRP A 252 4.30 29.12 -54.59
C TRP A 252 4.06 27.68 -55.18
N ARG A 253 4.26 27.53 -56.47
CA ARG A 253 4.06 26.26 -57.19
C ARG A 253 5.15 25.24 -56.87
N ALA A 254 6.39 25.62 -56.65
CA ALA A 254 7.48 24.72 -56.31
C ALA A 254 7.36 24.13 -54.91
N THR A 255 6.88 24.91 -53.95
CA THR A 255 6.66 24.47 -52.57
C THR A 255 5.51 23.46 -52.44
N LEU A 256 4.43 23.63 -53.22
CA LEU A 256 3.33 22.69 -53.27
C LEU A 256 3.76 21.37 -53.96
N ILE A 257 4.58 21.42 -54.98
CA ILE A 257 5.08 20.23 -55.67
C ILE A 257 6.09 19.47 -54.81
N ALA A 258 6.99 20.13 -54.09
CA ALA A 258 7.94 19.49 -53.17
C ALA A 258 7.24 18.80 -51.98
N ASN A 259 6.14 19.36 -51.48
CA ASN A 259 5.32 18.72 -50.43
C ASN A 259 4.45 17.55 -50.99
N ALA A 260 4.01 17.62 -52.22
CA ALA A 260 3.27 16.54 -52.87
C ALA A 260 4.17 15.36 -53.27
N ASP A 261 5.38 15.64 -53.68
CA ASP A 261 6.35 14.62 -54.12
C ASP A 261 6.91 13.77 -52.95
N ARG A 262 6.95 14.34 -51.75
CA ARG A 262 7.31 13.59 -50.52
C ARG A 262 6.33 12.46 -50.17
N LYS A 263 5.08 12.54 -50.62
CA LYS A 263 4.08 11.48 -50.41
C LYS A 263 4.25 10.29 -51.36
N SER A 264 4.94 10.49 -52.46
CA SER A 264 5.14 9.44 -53.48
C SER A 264 6.42 8.59 -53.29
N VAL A 265 7.33 8.98 -52.37
CA VAL A 265 8.59 8.26 -52.15
C VAL A 265 8.55 7.36 -50.90
N VAL A 266 7.44 7.37 -50.12
CA VAL A 266 7.25 6.50 -48.97
C VAL A 266 6.22 5.42 -49.28
#